data_8a475bbc5f3f3f96ea32a51e224d84d9
#
_entry.id   8a475bbc5f3f3f96ea32a51e224d84d9
#
_cell.length_a   1.000
_cell.length_b   1.000
_cell.length_c   1.000
_cell.angle_alpha   90.00
_cell.angle_beta   90.00
_cell.angle_gamma   90.00
#
_symmetry.space_group_name_H-M   'P 1'
#
loop_
_entity.id
_entity.type
_entity.pdbx_description
1 polymer ?
#
loop_
_entity_poly.entity_id
_entity_poly.type
_entity_poly.pdbx_seq_one_letter_code
_entity_poly.pdbx_strand_id
1 'polypeptide(L)'
;MLNPSLPAIADLEDSFLPQNLPPVIDAHVHLFPDKLFTAVWQWFDTYGWPIRHKLGSEEILSFLFDRGVSHIIGLQYAHKSGVSRELNRYMASLCTRHDRLTGMATVYPGEPDAENILIEGFDMGLKGVKLHAHVQCFDMRSQSMKAIYRVCSDHGRPLVIHAGREPKSPAYLCDPHRICQSAFVREVLRDYPDLRVCVPHLGADEFDDYARMLEQFDNLWLDTTMMLADYLPCDTVPKLSDLRPDRIMFGTDFPNLPYAWDREIKRLAEMSLPQTLLSKLLHENALEFFKIHLDPAANLG
;
A
#
# COMPACT_ATOMS: atom_id res chain seq x y z
N MET A 1 8.32 -15.77 12.17
CA MET A 1 7.20 -16.23 13.03
C MET A 1 6.64 -15.01 13.73
N LEU A 2 5.32 -14.82 13.75
CA LEU A 2 4.68 -13.73 14.49
C LEU A 2 5.00 -13.85 15.99
N ASN A 3 5.20 -12.73 16.66
CA ASN A 3 5.43 -12.74 18.10
C ASN A 3 4.07 -12.92 18.81
N PRO A 4 3.76 -14.09 19.40
CA PRO A 4 2.46 -14.35 20.02
C PRO A 4 2.22 -13.56 21.31
N SER A 5 3.24 -12.90 21.85
CA SER A 5 3.14 -12.12 23.08
C SER A 5 2.61 -10.71 22.87
N LEU A 6 2.56 -10.21 21.62
CA LEU A 6 2.09 -8.86 21.34
C LEU A 6 0.55 -8.81 21.39
N PRO A 7 -0.05 -7.87 22.14
CA PRO A 7 -1.48 -7.62 22.06
C PRO A 7 -1.89 -7.27 20.64
N ALA A 8 -2.98 -7.85 20.16
CA ALA A 8 -3.44 -7.64 18.80
C ALA A 8 -4.98 -7.58 18.74
N ILE A 9 -5.67 -8.72 18.64
CA ILE A 9 -7.11 -8.77 18.42
C ILE A 9 -7.92 -8.08 19.53
N ALA A 10 -7.42 -8.05 20.76
CA ALA A 10 -8.03 -7.38 21.92
C ALA A 10 -7.41 -5.99 22.22
N ASP A 11 -6.61 -5.46 21.30
CA ASP A 11 -6.01 -4.14 21.40
C ASP A 11 -7.09 -3.05 21.56
N LEU A 12 -6.84 -2.04 22.41
CA LEU A 12 -7.79 -0.94 22.58
C LEU A 12 -7.71 0.01 21.38
N GLU A 13 -8.86 0.35 20.85
CA GLU A 13 -8.96 1.31 19.73
C GLU A 13 -9.87 2.48 20.06
N ASP A 14 -9.55 3.64 19.53
CA ASP A 14 -10.34 4.85 19.68
C ASP A 14 -11.35 5.01 18.54
N SER A 15 -12.36 5.85 18.79
CA SER A 15 -13.38 6.15 17.79
C SER A 15 -12.92 7.17 16.76
N PHE A 16 -11.80 7.87 17.00
CA PHE A 16 -11.29 8.93 16.14
C PHE A 16 -9.76 8.95 16.16
N LEU A 17 -9.19 9.55 15.10
CA LEU A 17 -7.76 9.85 15.06
C LEU A 17 -7.31 10.69 16.25
N PRO A 18 -6.04 10.56 16.72
CA PRO A 18 -5.47 11.44 17.72
C PRO A 18 -5.62 12.93 17.33
N GLN A 19 -5.87 13.77 18.33
CA GLN A 19 -6.00 15.21 18.12
C GLN A 19 -4.68 15.86 17.68
N ASN A 20 -4.77 16.99 16.99
CA ASN A 20 -3.63 17.80 16.54
C ASN A 20 -2.73 17.16 15.48
N LEU A 21 -3.17 16.12 14.82
CA LEU A 21 -2.51 15.62 13.63
C LEU A 21 -2.83 16.49 12.40
N PRO A 22 -1.91 16.59 11.42
CA PRO A 22 -2.25 17.05 10.08
C PRO A 22 -3.37 16.19 9.47
N PRO A 23 -4.02 16.64 8.38
CA PRO A 23 -4.91 15.78 7.61
C PRO A 23 -4.23 14.43 7.32
N VAL A 24 -4.97 13.33 7.45
CA VAL A 24 -4.42 11.98 7.26
C VAL A 24 -4.91 11.38 5.96
N ILE A 25 -3.98 11.10 5.06
CA ILE A 25 -4.19 10.25 3.90
C ILE A 25 -3.66 8.87 4.25
N ASP A 26 -4.54 7.84 4.24
CA ASP A 26 -4.09 6.47 4.32
C ASP A 26 -3.70 5.98 2.92
N ALA A 27 -2.39 5.86 2.67
CA ALA A 27 -1.85 5.53 1.36
C ALA A 27 -1.92 4.02 1.03
N HIS A 28 -2.47 3.18 1.95
CA HIS A 28 -2.46 1.74 1.76
C HIS A 28 -3.68 1.06 2.38
N VAL A 29 -4.81 1.11 1.68
CA VAL A 29 -6.07 0.46 2.10
C VAL A 29 -6.50 -0.55 1.04
N HIS A 30 -6.74 -1.78 1.44
CA HIS A 30 -7.21 -2.82 0.52
C HIS A 30 -8.72 -2.77 0.34
N LEU A 31 -9.16 -2.70 -0.92
CA LEU A 31 -10.56 -2.70 -1.30
C LEU A 31 -10.80 -3.77 -2.38
N PHE A 32 -11.66 -4.74 -2.09
CA PHE A 32 -11.99 -5.83 -2.98
C PHE A 32 -13.50 -6.08 -3.05
N PRO A 33 -14.03 -6.67 -4.13
CA PRO A 33 -15.37 -7.23 -4.11
C PRO A 33 -15.54 -8.25 -2.97
N ASP A 34 -16.72 -8.32 -2.35
CA ASP A 34 -16.99 -9.14 -1.15
C ASP A 34 -16.58 -10.61 -1.29
N LYS A 35 -16.81 -11.19 -2.48
CA LYS A 35 -16.39 -12.58 -2.75
C LYS A 35 -14.90 -12.77 -2.64
N LEU A 36 -14.13 -11.76 -3.05
CA LEU A 36 -12.68 -11.81 -2.97
C LEU A 36 -12.21 -11.58 -1.54
N PHE A 37 -12.83 -10.67 -0.80
CA PHE A 37 -12.56 -10.48 0.62
C PHE A 37 -12.78 -11.76 1.42
N THR A 38 -13.87 -12.49 1.15
CA THR A 38 -14.12 -13.79 1.79
C THR A 38 -12.95 -14.77 1.58
N ALA A 39 -12.40 -14.84 0.38
CA ALA A 39 -11.25 -15.68 0.07
C ALA A 39 -9.95 -15.19 0.76
N VAL A 40 -9.74 -13.87 0.79
CA VAL A 40 -8.61 -13.24 1.50
C VAL A 40 -8.66 -13.56 2.99
N TRP A 41 -9.83 -13.39 3.63
CA TRP A 41 -9.97 -13.68 5.06
C TRP A 41 -9.76 -15.17 5.38
N GLN A 42 -10.25 -16.09 4.54
CA GLN A 42 -10.00 -17.52 4.69
C GLN A 42 -8.50 -17.84 4.59
N TRP A 43 -7.80 -17.17 3.68
CA TRP A 43 -6.35 -17.30 3.56
C TRP A 43 -5.63 -16.83 4.83
N PHE A 44 -5.98 -15.64 5.35
CA PHE A 44 -5.39 -15.11 6.57
C PHE A 44 -5.69 -15.98 7.79
N ASP A 45 -6.92 -16.45 7.94
CA ASP A 45 -7.32 -17.33 9.06
C ASP A 45 -6.53 -18.67 9.04
N THR A 46 -6.05 -19.09 7.87
CA THR A 46 -5.34 -20.37 7.72
C THR A 46 -3.81 -20.22 7.76
N TYR A 47 -3.28 -19.15 7.15
CA TYR A 47 -1.85 -19.03 6.86
C TYR A 47 -1.20 -17.75 7.38
N GLY A 48 -1.98 -16.78 7.83
CA GLY A 48 -1.52 -15.48 8.30
C GLY A 48 -1.84 -15.28 9.77
N TRP A 49 -2.66 -14.30 10.04
CA TRP A 49 -3.13 -13.88 11.36
C TRP A 49 -4.64 -13.61 11.33
N PRO A 50 -5.32 -13.64 12.49
CA PRO A 50 -6.74 -13.29 12.55
C PRO A 50 -6.95 -11.83 12.20
N ILE A 51 -7.76 -11.55 11.18
CA ILE A 51 -8.14 -10.19 10.82
C ILE A 51 -9.19 -9.68 11.81
N ARG A 52 -8.94 -8.51 12.40
CA ARG A 52 -9.82 -7.91 13.41
C ARG A 52 -11.13 -7.39 12.83
N HIS A 53 -11.05 -6.68 11.70
CA HIS A 53 -12.19 -6.06 11.03
C HIS A 53 -12.44 -6.70 9.68
N LYS A 54 -13.37 -7.65 9.62
CA LYS A 54 -13.80 -8.30 8.37
C LYS A 54 -14.96 -7.51 7.75
N LEU A 55 -14.64 -6.40 7.07
CA LEU A 55 -15.58 -5.43 6.50
C LEU A 55 -15.53 -5.46 4.98
N GLY A 56 -16.67 -5.24 4.32
CA GLY A 56 -16.73 -4.98 2.87
C GLY A 56 -16.19 -3.60 2.51
N SER A 57 -15.93 -3.34 1.22
CA SER A 57 -15.28 -2.08 0.80
C SER A 57 -16.06 -0.82 1.20
N GLU A 58 -17.37 -0.80 1.10
CA GLU A 58 -18.20 0.35 1.54
C GLU A 58 -18.11 0.56 3.06
N GLU A 59 -18.13 -0.52 3.82
CA GLU A 59 -17.99 -0.48 5.27
C GLU A 59 -16.60 0.00 5.69
N ILE A 60 -15.53 -0.40 4.97
CA ILE A 60 -14.16 0.07 5.18
C ILE A 60 -14.07 1.58 4.98
N LEU A 61 -14.64 2.09 3.88
CA LEU A 61 -14.63 3.52 3.58
C LEU A 61 -15.37 4.32 4.65
N SER A 62 -16.58 3.90 5.01
CA SER A 62 -17.34 4.54 6.10
C SER A 62 -16.58 4.47 7.42
N PHE A 63 -16.03 3.29 7.77
CA PHE A 63 -15.29 3.08 9.01
C PHE A 63 -14.13 4.05 9.18
N LEU A 64 -13.30 4.22 8.15
CA LEU A 64 -12.12 5.08 8.21
C LEU A 64 -12.51 6.57 8.12
N PHE A 65 -13.46 6.94 7.26
CA PHE A 65 -13.89 8.32 7.10
C PHE A 65 -14.59 8.86 8.34
N ASP A 66 -15.45 8.05 9.00
CA ASP A 66 -16.14 8.43 10.24
C ASP A 66 -15.15 8.63 11.39
N ARG A 67 -13.95 8.06 11.31
CA ARG A 67 -12.89 8.16 12.30
C ARG A 67 -11.88 9.30 12.02
N GLY A 68 -12.07 10.05 10.94
CA GLY A 68 -11.30 11.25 10.64
C GLY A 68 -10.20 11.07 9.59
N VAL A 69 -10.08 9.89 8.94
CA VAL A 69 -9.20 9.76 7.77
C VAL A 69 -9.73 10.67 6.67
N SER A 70 -8.90 11.59 6.20
CA SER A 70 -9.31 12.62 5.23
C SER A 70 -9.40 12.10 3.81
N HIS A 71 -8.54 11.17 3.44
CA HIS A 71 -8.51 10.56 2.11
C HIS A 71 -7.91 9.16 2.15
N ILE A 72 -8.30 8.30 1.21
CA ILE A 72 -7.87 6.92 1.13
C ILE A 72 -7.31 6.63 -0.26
N ILE A 73 -6.18 5.92 -0.30
CA ILE A 73 -5.69 5.28 -1.52
C ILE A 73 -6.13 3.82 -1.52
N GLY A 74 -7.09 3.51 -2.39
CA GLY A 74 -7.66 2.17 -2.52
C GLY A 74 -6.79 1.26 -3.39
N LEU A 75 -6.33 0.17 -2.82
CA LEU A 75 -5.44 -0.80 -3.44
C LEU A 75 -6.13 -2.14 -3.66
N GLN A 76 -5.81 -2.77 -4.78
CA GLN A 76 -6.26 -4.12 -5.12
C GLN A 76 -5.19 -4.83 -5.95
N TYR A 77 -5.25 -6.14 -6.05
CA TYR A 77 -4.37 -6.92 -6.92
C TYR A 77 -5.09 -8.11 -7.54
N ALA A 78 -4.80 -8.39 -8.81
CA ALA A 78 -5.35 -9.52 -9.55
C ALA A 78 -4.61 -10.81 -9.16
N HIS A 79 -5.26 -11.69 -8.41
CA HIS A 79 -4.65 -12.95 -7.93
C HIS A 79 -4.51 -14.03 -9.03
N LYS A 80 -5.10 -13.82 -10.19
CA LYS A 80 -5.01 -14.68 -11.37
C LYS A 80 -5.32 -13.91 -12.66
N SER A 81 -4.92 -14.47 -13.79
CA SER A 81 -5.27 -13.93 -15.11
C SER A 81 -6.78 -13.91 -15.35
N GLY A 82 -7.25 -12.89 -16.07
CA GLY A 82 -8.65 -12.74 -16.50
C GLY A 82 -9.57 -12.04 -15.50
N VAL A 83 -9.07 -11.61 -14.31
CA VAL A 83 -9.90 -10.88 -13.33
C VAL A 83 -9.58 -9.38 -13.27
N SER A 84 -8.50 -8.94 -13.89
CA SER A 84 -7.97 -7.58 -13.76
C SER A 84 -8.96 -6.51 -14.23
N ARG A 85 -9.61 -6.68 -15.38
CA ARG A 85 -10.60 -5.72 -15.90
C ARG A 85 -11.81 -5.56 -14.98
N GLU A 86 -12.30 -6.67 -14.39
CA GLU A 86 -13.43 -6.62 -13.46
C GLU A 86 -13.04 -5.88 -12.18
N LEU A 87 -11.86 -6.17 -11.63
CA LEU A 87 -11.33 -5.48 -10.46
C LEU A 87 -11.16 -3.98 -10.73
N ASN A 88 -10.61 -3.59 -11.90
CA ASN A 88 -10.44 -2.19 -12.24
C ASN A 88 -11.78 -1.46 -12.39
N ARG A 89 -12.80 -2.09 -13.00
CA ARG A 89 -14.15 -1.53 -13.05
C ARG A 89 -14.79 -1.38 -11.67
N TYR A 90 -14.58 -2.37 -10.80
CA TYR A 90 -15.05 -2.31 -9.42
C TYR A 90 -14.44 -1.12 -8.67
N MET A 91 -13.10 -0.97 -8.71
CA MET A 91 -12.42 0.14 -8.06
C MET A 91 -12.84 1.49 -8.64
N ALA A 92 -12.95 1.62 -9.95
CA ALA A 92 -13.43 2.84 -10.60
C ALA A 92 -14.86 3.19 -10.16
N SER A 93 -15.73 2.18 -10.03
CA SER A 93 -17.09 2.37 -9.51
C SER A 93 -17.12 2.84 -8.06
N LEU A 94 -16.22 2.39 -7.19
CA LEU A 94 -16.07 2.93 -5.84
C LEU A 94 -15.64 4.42 -5.89
N CYS A 95 -14.64 4.75 -6.70
CA CYS A 95 -14.15 6.13 -6.82
C CYS A 95 -15.22 7.12 -7.33
N THR A 96 -16.17 6.68 -8.16
CA THR A 96 -17.27 7.55 -8.60
C THR A 96 -18.29 7.84 -7.50
N ARG A 97 -18.34 7.06 -6.45
CA ARG A 97 -19.27 7.26 -5.31
C ARG A 97 -18.62 7.95 -4.10
N HIS A 98 -17.28 8.00 -4.07
CA HIS A 98 -16.54 8.51 -2.91
C HIS A 98 -15.45 9.47 -3.34
N ASP A 99 -15.68 10.76 -3.22
CA ASP A 99 -14.72 11.83 -3.61
C ASP A 99 -13.41 11.78 -2.79
N ARG A 100 -13.46 11.19 -1.60
CA ARG A 100 -12.30 11.00 -0.72
C ARG A 100 -11.54 9.68 -0.98
N LEU A 101 -11.80 9.01 -2.10
CA LEU A 101 -11.13 7.80 -2.53
C LEU A 101 -10.38 8.00 -3.84
N THR A 102 -9.10 7.66 -3.84
CA THR A 102 -8.29 7.49 -5.04
C THR A 102 -7.99 6.02 -5.26
N GLY A 103 -8.47 5.46 -6.36
CA GLY A 103 -8.28 4.03 -6.67
C GLY A 103 -7.07 3.78 -7.55
N MET A 104 -6.42 2.62 -7.30
CA MET A 104 -5.33 2.10 -8.13
C MET A 104 -5.83 0.97 -9.02
N ALA A 105 -5.34 0.95 -10.27
CA ALA A 105 -5.54 -0.18 -11.17
C ALA A 105 -4.69 -1.38 -10.77
N THR A 106 -5.02 -2.54 -11.30
CA THR A 106 -4.19 -3.74 -11.21
C THR A 106 -4.21 -4.51 -12.51
N VAL A 107 -3.23 -5.40 -12.68
CA VAL A 107 -3.16 -6.34 -13.78
C VAL A 107 -2.45 -7.61 -13.30
N TYR A 108 -2.78 -8.77 -13.87
CA TYR A 108 -1.99 -9.97 -13.65
C TYR A 108 -0.81 -9.97 -14.63
N PRO A 109 0.45 -9.93 -14.15
CA PRO A 109 1.60 -9.87 -15.05
C PRO A 109 1.65 -11.07 -16.01
N GLY A 110 1.69 -10.79 -17.32
CA GLY A 110 1.71 -11.82 -18.35
C GLY A 110 0.33 -12.28 -18.84
N GLU A 111 -0.78 -11.73 -18.33
CA GLU A 111 -2.08 -11.99 -18.94
C GLU A 111 -2.20 -11.31 -20.33
N PRO A 112 -3.00 -11.89 -21.25
CA PRO A 112 -3.27 -11.26 -22.54
C PRO A 112 -3.79 -9.82 -22.36
N ASP A 113 -3.34 -8.91 -23.21
CA ASP A 113 -3.73 -7.50 -23.21
C ASP A 113 -3.39 -6.72 -21.93
N ALA A 114 -2.43 -7.16 -21.12
CA ALA A 114 -2.07 -6.52 -19.85
C ALA A 114 -1.88 -5.00 -19.97
N GLU A 115 -1.23 -4.54 -21.03
CA GLU A 115 -1.01 -3.12 -21.31
C GLU A 115 -2.33 -2.38 -21.54
N ASN A 116 -3.22 -2.92 -22.38
CA ASN A 116 -4.53 -2.31 -22.64
C ASN A 116 -5.42 -2.32 -21.41
N ILE A 117 -5.36 -3.37 -20.57
CA ILE A 117 -6.09 -3.44 -19.30
C ILE A 117 -5.71 -2.26 -18.38
N LEU A 118 -4.43 -1.92 -18.32
CA LEU A 118 -3.97 -0.79 -17.52
C LEU A 118 -4.43 0.55 -18.11
N ILE A 119 -4.31 0.73 -19.43
CA ILE A 119 -4.76 1.94 -20.13
C ILE A 119 -6.26 2.14 -19.92
N GLU A 120 -7.09 1.10 -20.10
CA GLU A 120 -8.53 1.13 -19.79
C GLU A 120 -8.78 1.54 -18.32
N GLY A 121 -7.97 1.03 -17.38
CA GLY A 121 -8.03 1.43 -15.97
C GLY A 121 -7.73 2.92 -15.76
N PHE A 122 -6.75 3.46 -16.45
CA PHE A 122 -6.41 4.89 -16.39
C PHE A 122 -7.50 5.76 -17.02
N ASP A 123 -8.12 5.32 -18.11
CA ASP A 123 -9.24 6.01 -18.77
C ASP A 123 -10.48 6.04 -17.88
N MET A 124 -10.68 5.03 -17.03
CA MET A 124 -11.71 5.02 -15.98
C MET A 124 -11.38 5.92 -14.77
N GLY A 125 -10.23 6.58 -14.76
CA GLY A 125 -9.85 7.54 -13.71
C GLY A 125 -8.91 6.97 -12.64
N LEU A 126 -8.50 5.70 -12.69
CA LEU A 126 -7.56 5.11 -11.75
C LEU A 126 -6.18 5.77 -11.88
N LYS A 127 -5.52 6.04 -10.74
CA LYS A 127 -4.39 6.98 -10.70
C LYS A 127 -3.01 6.34 -10.80
N GLY A 128 -2.91 5.03 -10.68
CA GLY A 128 -1.66 4.28 -10.78
C GLY A 128 -1.91 2.78 -10.79
N VAL A 129 -0.91 1.99 -10.48
CA VAL A 129 -0.99 0.52 -10.50
C VAL A 129 -0.55 -0.06 -9.15
N LYS A 130 -1.30 -1.03 -8.63
CA LYS A 130 -0.88 -1.87 -7.49
C LYS A 130 -0.63 -3.29 -7.96
N LEU A 131 0.54 -3.82 -7.59
CA LEU A 131 0.94 -5.21 -7.78
C LEU A 131 1.39 -5.82 -6.46
N HIS A 132 1.29 -7.15 -6.36
CA HIS A 132 1.71 -7.91 -5.19
C HIS A 132 2.53 -9.14 -5.62
N ALA A 133 3.85 -9.03 -5.53
CA ALA A 133 4.75 -10.06 -6.05
C ALA A 133 4.51 -11.45 -5.45
N HIS A 134 4.25 -11.54 -4.15
CA HIS A 134 4.00 -12.82 -3.46
C HIS A 134 2.73 -13.52 -3.94
N VAL A 135 1.63 -12.77 -4.07
CA VAL A 135 0.32 -13.31 -4.45
C VAL A 135 0.26 -13.62 -5.94
N GLN A 136 0.83 -12.73 -6.77
CA GLN A 136 0.82 -12.86 -8.23
C GLN A 136 1.97 -13.70 -8.77
N CYS A 137 2.98 -13.97 -7.94
CA CYS A 137 4.10 -14.89 -8.19
C CYS A 137 4.85 -14.60 -9.51
N PHE A 138 5.25 -13.35 -9.73
CA PHE A 138 5.96 -12.92 -10.93
C PHE A 138 7.43 -12.59 -10.67
N ASP A 139 8.27 -12.75 -11.68
CA ASP A 139 9.64 -12.22 -11.69
C ASP A 139 9.60 -10.74 -12.13
N MET A 140 10.07 -9.85 -11.26
CA MET A 140 10.12 -8.40 -11.53
C MET A 140 10.96 -8.03 -12.77
N ARG A 141 11.85 -8.92 -13.21
CA ARG A 141 12.71 -8.72 -14.40
C ARG A 141 12.12 -9.29 -15.68
N SER A 142 10.95 -9.95 -15.61
CA SER A 142 10.29 -10.56 -16.76
C SER A 142 9.90 -9.53 -17.82
N GLN A 143 9.72 -9.99 -19.07
CA GLN A 143 9.27 -9.12 -20.16
C GLN A 143 7.86 -8.57 -19.91
N SER A 144 6.98 -9.35 -19.27
CA SER A 144 5.65 -8.89 -18.87
C SER A 144 5.71 -7.74 -17.87
N MET A 145 6.63 -7.80 -16.90
CA MET A 145 6.82 -6.68 -15.97
C MET A 145 7.45 -5.45 -16.65
N LYS A 146 8.40 -5.65 -17.55
CA LYS A 146 8.97 -4.54 -18.34
C LYS A 146 7.92 -3.82 -19.18
N ALA A 147 6.93 -4.52 -19.71
CA ALA A 147 5.79 -3.91 -20.41
C ALA A 147 4.95 -3.05 -19.43
N ILE A 148 4.64 -3.56 -18.23
CA ILE A 148 3.91 -2.82 -17.21
C ILE A 148 4.67 -1.57 -16.76
N TYR A 149 5.99 -1.67 -16.50
CA TYR A 149 6.81 -0.51 -16.13
C TYR A 149 6.79 0.58 -17.21
N ARG A 150 6.88 0.20 -18.49
CA ARG A 150 6.77 1.15 -19.59
C ARG A 150 5.42 1.84 -19.62
N VAL A 151 4.32 1.09 -19.55
CA VAL A 151 2.97 1.67 -19.54
C VAL A 151 2.81 2.66 -18.38
N CYS A 152 3.26 2.30 -17.18
CA CYS A 152 3.21 3.20 -16.02
C CYS A 152 4.05 4.46 -16.24
N SER A 153 5.29 4.32 -16.75
CA SER A 153 6.20 5.43 -17.01
C SER A 153 5.65 6.35 -18.10
N ASP A 154 5.24 5.81 -19.24
CA ASP A 154 4.75 6.56 -20.41
C ASP A 154 3.47 7.36 -20.10
N HIS A 155 2.63 6.83 -19.21
CA HIS A 155 1.40 7.51 -18.75
C HIS A 155 1.60 8.34 -17.46
N GLY A 156 2.82 8.42 -16.93
CA GLY A 156 3.13 9.14 -15.68
C GLY A 156 2.39 8.59 -14.46
N ARG A 157 2.03 7.29 -14.47
CA ARG A 157 1.28 6.61 -13.41
C ARG A 157 2.22 5.96 -12.41
N PRO A 158 2.06 6.20 -11.10
CA PRO A 158 2.87 5.57 -10.08
C PRO A 158 2.59 4.07 -9.97
N LEU A 159 3.59 3.32 -9.51
CA LEU A 159 3.50 1.90 -9.22
C LEU A 159 3.69 1.67 -7.71
N VAL A 160 2.69 1.10 -7.05
CA VAL A 160 2.82 0.53 -5.70
C VAL A 160 3.03 -0.97 -5.86
N ILE A 161 4.21 -1.47 -5.48
CA ILE A 161 4.56 -2.87 -5.63
C ILE A 161 5.00 -3.48 -4.31
N HIS A 162 4.25 -4.49 -3.82
CA HIS A 162 4.68 -5.26 -2.66
C HIS A 162 5.87 -6.14 -3.09
N ALA A 163 7.06 -5.59 -2.90
CA ALA A 163 8.34 -6.20 -3.23
C ALA A 163 9.25 -6.45 -2.00
N GLY A 164 8.75 -6.20 -0.80
CA GLY A 164 9.40 -6.66 0.43
C GLY A 164 9.35 -8.19 0.53
N ARG A 165 10.34 -8.81 1.21
CA ARG A 165 10.47 -10.27 1.29
C ARG A 165 9.59 -10.91 2.37
N GLU A 166 9.09 -10.13 3.31
CA GLU A 166 8.21 -10.59 4.40
C GLU A 166 6.77 -10.05 4.22
N PRO A 167 5.76 -10.72 4.77
CA PRO A 167 5.84 -12.01 5.48
C PRO A 167 6.01 -13.20 4.52
N LYS A 168 6.84 -14.16 4.91
CA LYS A 168 6.99 -15.43 4.22
C LYS A 168 5.89 -16.41 4.67
N SER A 169 5.23 -17.05 3.73
CA SER A 169 4.22 -18.07 4.00
C SER A 169 4.39 -19.30 3.11
N PRO A 170 4.18 -20.52 3.65
CA PRO A 170 4.18 -21.75 2.85
C PRO A 170 3.02 -21.81 1.85
N ALA A 171 2.01 -20.94 1.98
CA ALA A 171 0.89 -20.86 1.07
C ALA A 171 1.20 -20.10 -0.23
N TYR A 172 2.31 -19.36 -0.30
CA TYR A 172 2.73 -18.74 -1.54
C TYR A 172 3.29 -19.77 -2.52
N LEU A 173 2.92 -19.65 -3.79
CA LEU A 173 3.42 -20.51 -4.87
C LEU A 173 4.88 -20.24 -5.26
N CYS A 174 5.46 -19.18 -4.73
CA CYS A 174 6.83 -18.74 -4.97
C CYS A 174 7.54 -18.44 -3.66
N ASP A 175 8.86 -18.38 -3.70
CA ASP A 175 9.67 -17.95 -2.57
C ASP A 175 9.91 -16.42 -2.65
N PRO A 176 9.33 -15.60 -1.74
CA PRO A 176 9.51 -14.15 -1.74
C PRO A 176 10.97 -13.74 -1.67
N HIS A 177 11.82 -14.46 -0.94
CA HIS A 177 13.26 -14.18 -0.85
C HIS A 177 14.02 -14.34 -2.18
N ARG A 178 13.42 -15.02 -3.16
CA ARG A 178 13.99 -15.17 -4.50
C ARG A 178 13.48 -14.12 -5.50
N ILE A 179 12.22 -13.70 -5.36
CA ILE A 179 11.55 -12.84 -6.35
C ILE A 179 11.45 -11.38 -5.92
N CYS A 180 11.61 -11.07 -4.62
CA CYS A 180 11.40 -9.75 -4.02
C CYS A 180 12.70 -9.15 -3.47
N GLN A 181 13.84 -9.38 -4.11
CA GLN A 181 15.10 -8.79 -3.66
C GLN A 181 15.14 -7.29 -3.96
N SER A 182 15.62 -6.48 -3.01
CA SER A 182 15.84 -5.04 -3.17
C SER A 182 16.68 -4.69 -4.40
N ALA A 183 17.63 -5.58 -4.76
CA ALA A 183 18.43 -5.46 -5.97
C ALA A 183 17.58 -5.38 -7.26
N PHE A 184 16.46 -6.08 -7.33
CA PHE A 184 15.57 -6.05 -8.50
C PHE A 184 14.78 -4.73 -8.57
N VAL A 185 14.37 -4.20 -7.41
CA VAL A 185 13.76 -2.86 -7.34
C VAL A 185 14.78 -1.81 -7.80
N ARG A 186 16.03 -1.91 -7.37
CA ARG A 186 17.12 -1.02 -7.82
C ARG A 186 17.29 -1.02 -9.34
N GLU A 187 17.21 -2.19 -9.99
CA GLU A 187 17.24 -2.29 -11.45
C GLU A 187 16.05 -1.53 -12.08
N VAL A 188 14.84 -1.70 -11.53
CA VAL A 188 13.65 -0.99 -12.03
C VAL A 188 13.80 0.52 -11.89
N LEU A 189 14.25 1.02 -10.74
CA LEU A 189 14.45 2.46 -10.49
C LEU A 189 15.46 3.08 -11.44
N ARG A 190 16.54 2.36 -11.73
CA ARG A 190 17.59 2.78 -12.68
C ARG A 190 17.10 2.79 -14.13
N ASP A 191 16.39 1.72 -14.53
CA ASP A 191 16.00 1.50 -15.93
C ASP A 191 14.76 2.32 -16.32
N TYR A 192 13.98 2.78 -15.32
CA TYR A 192 12.77 3.61 -15.47
C TYR A 192 12.81 4.83 -14.55
N PRO A 193 13.70 5.81 -14.80
CA PRO A 193 13.90 6.95 -13.89
C PRO A 193 12.67 7.86 -13.73
N ASP A 194 11.77 7.87 -14.71
CA ASP A 194 10.52 8.66 -14.66
C ASP A 194 9.36 7.91 -13.98
N LEU A 195 9.53 6.60 -13.69
CA LEU A 195 8.55 5.80 -12.99
C LEU A 195 8.65 6.03 -11.48
N ARG A 196 7.62 6.59 -10.87
CA ARG A 196 7.50 6.67 -9.41
C ARG A 196 7.11 5.30 -8.85
N VAL A 197 7.95 4.75 -7.98
CA VAL A 197 7.73 3.43 -7.37
C VAL A 197 7.59 3.58 -5.86
N CYS A 198 6.54 3.01 -5.28
CA CYS A 198 6.41 2.84 -3.84
C CYS A 198 6.56 1.36 -3.48
N VAL A 199 7.44 1.08 -2.51
CA VAL A 199 7.55 -0.23 -1.89
C VAL A 199 6.99 -0.16 -0.47
N PRO A 200 5.89 -0.87 -0.18
CA PRO A 200 5.26 -0.91 1.13
C PRO A 200 6.16 -1.50 2.24
N HIS A 201 5.70 -1.32 3.48
CA HIS A 201 6.30 -1.90 4.69
C HIS A 201 7.77 -1.47 4.90
N LEU A 202 8.12 -0.22 4.48
CA LEU A 202 9.50 0.28 4.49
C LEU A 202 10.50 -0.65 3.77
N GLY A 203 10.00 -1.54 2.91
CA GLY A 203 10.83 -2.51 2.19
C GLY A 203 11.23 -3.75 2.98
N ALA A 204 10.37 -4.17 3.95
CA ALA A 204 10.66 -5.30 4.85
C ALA A 204 11.07 -6.59 4.09
N ASP A 205 12.18 -7.18 4.47
CA ASP A 205 13.10 -7.08 5.61
C ASP A 205 14.47 -6.45 5.23
N GLU A 206 14.58 -5.85 4.03
CA GLU A 206 15.84 -5.26 3.52
C GLU A 206 15.91 -3.75 3.82
N PHE A 207 15.59 -3.34 5.05
CA PHE A 207 15.46 -1.94 5.46
C PHE A 207 16.68 -1.08 5.13
N ASP A 208 17.89 -1.58 5.40
CA ASP A 208 19.14 -0.85 5.14
C ASP A 208 19.38 -0.64 3.63
N ASP A 209 18.97 -1.59 2.79
CA ASP A 209 19.08 -1.44 1.35
C ASP A 209 18.12 -0.38 0.84
N TYR A 210 16.87 -0.38 1.33
CA TYR A 210 15.88 0.62 0.95
C TYR A 210 16.21 2.01 1.49
N ALA A 211 16.75 2.13 2.72
CA ALA A 211 17.25 3.40 3.25
C ALA A 211 18.34 3.99 2.35
N ARG A 212 19.31 3.16 1.94
CA ARG A 212 20.36 3.60 0.99
C ARG A 212 19.82 3.96 -0.39
N MET A 213 18.79 3.23 -0.89
CA MET A 213 18.17 3.53 -2.17
C MET A 213 17.37 4.84 -2.15
N LEU A 214 16.73 5.21 -1.04
CA LEU A 214 16.05 6.49 -0.88
C LEU A 214 17.00 7.69 -1.10
N GLU A 215 18.27 7.56 -0.70
CA GLU A 215 19.30 8.60 -0.92
C GLU A 215 19.81 8.65 -2.38
N GLN A 216 19.63 7.55 -3.13
CA GLN A 216 20.17 7.40 -4.48
C GLN A 216 19.14 7.66 -5.59
N PHE A 217 17.87 7.46 -5.29
CA PHE A 217 16.79 7.46 -6.29
C PHE A 217 15.64 8.38 -5.89
N ASP A 218 15.42 9.44 -6.65
CA ASP A 218 14.30 10.37 -6.43
C ASP A 218 12.93 9.78 -6.80
N ASN A 219 12.92 8.70 -7.55
CA ASN A 219 11.73 8.00 -8.00
C ASN A 219 11.31 6.82 -7.09
N LEU A 220 11.94 6.66 -5.90
CA LEU A 220 11.55 5.69 -4.87
C LEU A 220 10.77 6.38 -3.76
N TRP A 221 9.65 5.78 -3.35
CA TRP A 221 8.91 6.03 -2.12
C TRP A 221 8.74 4.75 -1.32
N LEU A 222 8.56 4.88 -0.02
CA LEU A 222 8.16 3.78 0.87
C LEU A 222 6.89 4.18 1.60
N ASP A 223 6.16 3.21 2.14
CA ASP A 223 5.12 3.48 3.13
C ASP A 223 5.40 2.77 4.46
N THR A 224 4.77 3.26 5.52
CA THR A 224 5.00 2.76 6.89
C THR A 224 4.22 1.50 7.21
N THR A 225 3.31 1.11 6.38
CA THR A 225 2.33 0.04 6.55
C THR A 225 2.83 -1.11 7.43
N MET A 226 2.16 -1.35 8.56
CA MET A 226 2.45 -2.36 9.59
C MET A 226 3.78 -2.21 10.34
N MET A 227 4.71 -1.36 9.89
CA MET A 227 6.06 -1.27 10.47
C MET A 227 6.11 -0.47 11.77
N LEU A 228 5.13 0.39 12.02
CA LEU A 228 5.02 1.14 13.26
C LEU A 228 4.23 0.39 14.34
N ALA A 229 3.59 -0.71 13.99
CA ALA A 229 2.71 -1.46 14.90
C ALA A 229 3.45 -2.29 15.95
N ASP A 230 4.75 -2.56 15.77
CA ASP A 230 5.52 -3.47 16.62
C ASP A 230 4.82 -4.85 16.73
N TYR A 231 4.36 -5.36 15.63
CA TYR A 231 3.64 -6.63 15.53
C TYR A 231 4.43 -7.68 14.76
N LEU A 232 5.00 -7.31 13.62
CA LEU A 232 5.81 -8.23 12.84
C LEU A 232 7.18 -8.42 13.48
N PRO A 233 7.75 -9.62 13.45
CA PRO A 233 9.04 -9.92 14.04
C PRO A 233 10.19 -9.37 13.17
N CYS A 234 10.34 -8.05 13.17
CA CYS A 234 11.43 -7.37 12.50
C CYS A 234 12.48 -7.00 13.56
N ASP A 235 13.72 -7.39 13.36
CA ASP A 235 14.81 -7.15 14.32
C ASP A 235 15.10 -5.65 14.51
N THR A 236 15.01 -4.86 13.44
CA THR A 236 15.22 -3.40 13.49
C THR A 236 14.41 -2.71 12.41
N VAL A 237 13.34 -2.01 12.80
CA VAL A 237 12.66 -1.07 11.91
C VAL A 237 13.42 0.26 11.94
N PRO A 238 13.76 0.88 10.79
CA PRO A 238 14.48 2.15 10.77
C PRO A 238 13.67 3.24 11.43
N LYS A 239 14.33 4.17 12.11
CA LYS A 239 13.68 5.36 12.66
C LYS A 239 13.27 6.27 11.50
N LEU A 240 12.04 6.75 11.52
CA LEU A 240 11.52 7.66 10.48
C LEU A 240 12.37 8.94 10.35
N SER A 241 12.98 9.41 11.45
CA SER A 241 13.90 10.56 11.46
C SER A 241 15.18 10.34 10.68
N ASP A 242 15.57 9.09 10.47
CA ASP A 242 16.83 8.71 9.81
C ASP A 242 16.59 8.41 8.31
N LEU A 243 15.34 8.44 7.87
CA LEU A 243 14.94 8.25 6.49
C LEU A 243 14.69 9.59 5.80
N ARG A 244 14.76 9.60 4.49
CA ARG A 244 14.46 10.75 3.65
C ARG A 244 12.97 11.16 3.80
N PRO A 245 12.66 12.32 4.42
CA PRO A 245 11.32 12.62 4.91
C PRO A 245 10.30 12.94 3.82
N ASP A 246 10.75 13.26 2.61
CA ASP A 246 9.92 13.58 1.44
C ASP A 246 9.61 12.35 0.57
N ARG A 247 9.93 11.15 1.06
CA ARG A 247 9.77 9.88 0.32
C ARG A 247 9.07 8.79 1.13
N ILE A 248 8.53 9.12 2.31
CA ILE A 248 7.81 8.17 3.16
C ILE A 248 6.35 8.59 3.27
N MET A 249 5.43 7.65 3.06
CA MET A 249 3.99 7.86 3.23
C MET A 249 3.47 7.03 4.39
N PHE A 250 2.42 7.52 5.05
CA PHE A 250 1.66 6.73 6.01
C PHE A 250 0.70 5.80 5.28
N GLY A 251 0.62 4.55 5.71
CA GLY A 251 -0.34 3.57 5.25
C GLY A 251 -0.61 2.55 6.34
N THR A 252 -1.77 1.90 6.34
CA THR A 252 -2.18 0.96 7.39
C THR A 252 -2.16 -0.51 6.99
N ASP A 253 -2.46 -0.86 5.75
CA ASP A 253 -2.86 -2.20 5.27
C ASP A 253 -4.30 -2.60 5.66
N PHE A 254 -5.11 -1.63 6.13
CA PHE A 254 -6.49 -1.91 6.51
C PHE A 254 -7.28 -2.53 5.32
N PRO A 255 -8.11 -3.56 5.53
CA PRO A 255 -8.51 -4.15 6.80
C PRO A 255 -7.68 -5.37 7.23
N ASN A 256 -6.55 -5.67 6.58
CA ASN A 256 -5.77 -6.90 6.80
C ASN A 256 -4.98 -6.90 8.13
N LEU A 257 -5.47 -6.18 9.15
CA LEU A 257 -4.80 -5.96 10.42
C LEU A 257 -5.29 -6.91 11.51
N PRO A 258 -4.37 -7.45 12.34
CA PRO A 258 -4.72 -8.23 13.53
C PRO A 258 -4.90 -7.38 14.79
N TYR A 259 -4.57 -6.08 14.73
CA TYR A 259 -4.56 -5.14 15.87
C TYR A 259 -5.54 -3.98 15.63
N ALA A 260 -5.63 -3.05 16.59
CA ALA A 260 -6.46 -1.85 16.48
C ALA A 260 -6.13 -1.02 15.25
N TRP A 261 -7.15 -0.55 14.54
CA TRP A 261 -7.01 0.22 13.29
C TRP A 261 -6.10 1.47 13.45
N ASP A 262 -6.09 2.04 14.64
CA ASP A 262 -5.39 3.28 15.00
C ASP A 262 -4.04 3.06 15.70
N ARG A 263 -3.60 1.80 15.87
CA ARG A 263 -2.37 1.49 16.62
C ARG A 263 -1.15 2.21 16.08
N GLU A 264 -0.95 2.20 14.77
CA GLU A 264 0.22 2.83 14.15
C GLU A 264 0.16 4.35 14.20
N ILE A 265 -1.01 4.94 13.98
CA ILE A 265 -1.18 6.39 14.03
C ILE A 265 -1.05 6.94 15.47
N LYS A 266 -1.50 6.20 16.48
CA LYS A 266 -1.25 6.51 17.89
C LYS A 266 0.23 6.53 18.21
N ARG A 267 0.95 5.48 17.81
CA ARG A 267 2.40 5.41 18.01
C ARG A 267 3.14 6.54 17.29
N LEU A 268 2.71 6.86 16.08
CA LEU A 268 3.26 8.00 15.33
C LEU A 268 3.04 9.33 16.08
N ALA A 269 1.85 9.53 16.65
CA ALA A 269 1.55 10.72 17.46
C ALA A 269 2.42 10.80 18.73
N GLU A 270 2.76 9.66 19.32
CA GLU A 270 3.64 9.57 20.52
C GLU A 270 5.12 9.82 20.21
N MET A 271 5.56 9.67 18.96
CA MET A 271 6.98 9.82 18.57
C MET A 271 7.51 11.26 18.66
N SER A 272 6.66 12.24 18.98
CA SER A 272 7.07 13.66 19.09
C SER A 272 7.83 14.19 17.87
N LEU A 273 7.46 13.75 16.68
CA LEU A 273 8.08 14.18 15.43
C LEU A 273 7.78 15.66 15.15
N PRO A 274 8.69 16.38 14.48
CA PRO A 274 8.40 17.73 14.02
C PRO A 274 7.12 17.79 13.18
N GLN A 275 6.30 18.82 13.35
CA GLN A 275 5.04 18.98 12.64
C GLN A 275 5.21 18.94 11.11
N THR A 276 6.32 19.50 10.61
CA THR A 276 6.68 19.45 9.18
C THR A 276 6.93 18.04 8.68
N LEU A 277 7.51 17.18 9.50
CA LEU A 277 7.70 15.76 9.15
C LEU A 277 6.38 14.99 9.18
N LEU A 278 5.54 15.26 10.19
CA LEU A 278 4.19 14.67 10.27
C LEU A 278 3.33 15.08 9.07
N SER A 279 3.36 16.35 8.65
CA SER A 279 2.61 16.81 7.47
C SER A 279 3.05 16.10 6.20
N LYS A 280 4.35 15.94 6.00
CA LYS A 280 4.87 15.17 4.87
C LYS A 280 4.40 13.74 4.89
N LEU A 281 4.63 13.06 6.00
CA LEU A 281 4.35 11.63 6.18
C LEU A 281 2.85 11.31 6.03
N LEU A 282 2.00 12.11 6.68
CA LEU A 282 0.56 11.85 6.76
C LEU A 282 -0.22 12.39 5.55
N HIS A 283 0.35 13.31 4.77
CA HIS A 283 -0.44 14.01 3.76
C HIS A 283 0.34 14.38 2.49
N GLU A 284 1.39 15.22 2.59
CA GLU A 284 1.99 15.88 1.44
C GLU A 284 2.64 14.89 0.47
N ASN A 285 3.35 13.88 0.99
CA ASN A 285 4.04 12.89 0.17
C ASN A 285 3.06 12.02 -0.64
N ALA A 286 1.90 11.70 -0.08
CA ALA A 286 0.86 10.97 -0.80
C ALA A 286 0.27 11.83 -1.94
N LEU A 287 0.03 13.13 -1.70
CA LEU A 287 -0.41 14.05 -2.76
C LEU A 287 0.60 14.11 -3.90
N GLU A 288 1.90 14.22 -3.58
CA GLU A 288 2.98 14.26 -4.57
C GLU A 288 3.09 12.93 -5.33
N PHE A 289 3.15 11.81 -4.62
CA PHE A 289 3.33 10.49 -5.23
C PHE A 289 2.19 10.13 -6.17
N PHE A 290 0.94 10.29 -5.74
CA PHE A 290 -0.24 9.94 -6.54
C PHE A 290 -0.67 11.05 -7.51
N LYS A 291 -0.07 12.24 -7.44
CA LYS A 291 -0.45 13.45 -8.21
C LYS A 291 -1.95 13.75 -8.08
N ILE A 292 -2.43 13.79 -6.85
CA ILE A 292 -3.81 14.12 -6.51
C ILE A 292 -3.89 15.51 -5.86
N HIS A 293 -5.00 16.17 -6.12
CA HIS A 293 -5.31 17.47 -5.51
C HIS A 293 -6.59 17.28 -4.70
N LEU A 294 -6.51 17.58 -3.41
CA LEU A 294 -7.68 17.57 -2.53
C LEU A 294 -8.23 18.97 -2.43
N ASP A 295 -9.55 19.11 -2.51
CA ASP A 295 -10.20 20.40 -2.27
C ASP A 295 -10.07 20.76 -0.77
N PRO A 296 -9.44 21.91 -0.42
CA PRO A 296 -9.34 22.33 0.97
C PRO A 296 -10.69 22.51 1.67
N ALA A 297 -11.75 22.75 0.90
CA ALA A 297 -13.11 22.94 1.43
C ALA A 297 -13.80 21.62 1.84
N ALA A 298 -13.36 20.48 1.33
CA ALA A 298 -13.95 19.17 1.64
C ALA A 298 -13.60 18.64 3.05
N ASN A 299 -12.65 19.30 3.75
CA ASN A 299 -12.15 18.86 5.07
C ASN A 299 -12.78 19.60 6.26
N LEU A 300 -13.83 20.41 6.06
CA LEU A 300 -14.48 21.23 7.11
C LEU A 300 -15.90 20.77 7.44
N GLY A 301 -16.23 19.49 7.17
CA GLY A 301 -17.54 18.91 7.48
C GLY A 301 -17.50 17.97 8.65
#